data_3a6a1fe0582ce14db75f1a25b0adddaa
#
_entry.id   3a6a1fe0582ce14db75f1a25b0adddaa
#
_cell.length_a   1.000
_cell.length_b   1.000
_cell.length_c   1.000
_cell.angle_alpha   90.00
_cell.angle_beta   90.00
_cell.angle_gamma   90.00
#
_symmetry.space_group_name_H-M   'P 1'
#
loop_
_entity.id
_entity.type
_entity.pdbx_description
1 polymer ?
#
loop_
_entity_poly.entity_id
_entity_poly.type
_entity_poly.pdbx_seq_one_letter_code
_entity_poly.pdbx_strand_id
1 'polypeptide(L)'
;MVLAIQVADCLPIFLIAPDVSAIGLVHAGWRGTVAGITGEVVRKLKEVFGVDPRSLSCFIGPSIHTCCYTVGRDVMDKFQTDHLTESEPNLYNLDLISANSAQLSEAGVATEKITVDKRCTHCSESGLHSYRRHGDRAGRNVCFLNLK
;
A
#
# COMPACT_ATOMS: atom_id res chain seq x y z
N MET A 1 7.62 -20.87 4.72
CA MET A 1 6.78 -19.91 5.51
C MET A 1 5.89 -19.15 4.54
N VAL A 2 4.59 -19.02 4.84
CA VAL A 2 3.65 -18.25 4.00
C VAL A 2 3.14 -17.08 4.81
N LEU A 3 3.25 -15.85 4.25
CA LEU A 3 2.56 -14.67 4.73
C LEU A 3 1.28 -14.50 3.92
N ALA A 4 0.17 -14.17 4.56
CA ALA A 4 -1.09 -13.91 3.88
C ALA A 4 -1.83 -12.72 4.52
N ILE A 5 -2.43 -11.87 3.67
CA ILE A 5 -3.31 -10.79 4.09
C ILE A 5 -4.57 -10.76 3.21
N GLN A 6 -5.60 -10.13 3.72
CA GLN A 6 -6.84 -9.89 2.98
C GLN A 6 -7.07 -8.39 2.85
N VAL A 7 -7.34 -7.93 1.64
CA VAL A 7 -7.60 -6.52 1.35
C VAL A 7 -8.86 -6.35 0.48
N ALA A 8 -9.51 -5.22 0.60
CA ALA A 8 -10.49 -4.71 -0.35
C ALA A 8 -10.32 -3.19 -0.35
N ASP A 9 -9.64 -2.68 -1.38
CA ASP A 9 -9.19 -1.30 -1.59
C ASP A 9 -7.86 -0.90 -0.93
N CYS A 10 -7.56 -1.36 0.30
CA CYS A 10 -6.26 -1.07 0.92
C CYS A 10 -5.10 -1.66 0.11
N LEU A 11 -3.92 -1.05 0.21
CA LEU A 11 -2.73 -1.46 -0.51
C LEU A 11 -2.13 -2.75 0.08
N PRO A 12 -2.01 -3.83 -0.69
CA PRO A 12 -1.10 -4.92 -0.36
C PRO A 12 0.29 -4.55 -0.86
N ILE A 13 1.28 -4.46 0.03
CA ILE A 13 2.66 -4.13 -0.32
C ILE A 13 3.54 -5.33 -0.02
N PHE A 14 4.24 -5.80 -1.04
CA PHE A 14 5.14 -6.94 -1.00
C PHE A 14 6.58 -6.43 -0.97
N LEU A 15 7.38 -6.91 -0.04
CA LEU A 15 8.80 -6.59 0.09
C LEU A 15 9.62 -7.88 0.02
N ILE A 16 10.63 -7.90 -0.82
CA ILE A 16 11.42 -9.09 -1.08
C ILE A 16 12.90 -8.70 -1.07
N ALA A 17 13.69 -9.35 -0.21
CA ALA A 17 15.14 -9.25 -0.25
C ALA A 17 15.68 -10.01 -1.49
N PRO A 18 16.78 -9.55 -2.13
CA PRO A 18 17.25 -10.10 -3.41
C PRO A 18 17.66 -11.56 -3.33
N ASP A 19 18.16 -12.01 -2.20
CA ASP A 19 18.55 -13.40 -1.91
C ASP A 19 17.39 -14.24 -1.35
N VAL A 20 16.18 -13.66 -1.30
CA VAL A 20 14.98 -14.26 -0.69
C VAL A 20 15.20 -14.66 0.78
N SER A 21 16.20 -14.07 1.46
CA SER A 21 16.47 -14.31 2.88
C SER A 21 15.37 -13.79 3.79
N ALA A 22 14.66 -12.76 3.35
CA ALA A 22 13.55 -12.14 4.07
C ALA A 22 12.47 -11.65 3.13
N ILE A 23 11.23 -11.73 3.60
CA ILE A 23 10.05 -11.20 2.92
C ILE A 23 9.19 -10.41 3.89
N GLY A 24 8.49 -9.40 3.38
CA GLY A 24 7.48 -8.63 4.09
C GLY A 24 6.18 -8.51 3.31
N LEU A 25 5.06 -8.54 3.99
CA LEU A 25 3.74 -8.32 3.40
C LEU A 25 2.95 -7.37 4.29
N VAL A 26 2.53 -6.24 3.71
CA VAL A 26 1.90 -5.13 4.44
C VAL A 26 0.49 -4.91 3.94
N HIS A 27 -0.46 -4.73 4.88
CA HIS A 27 -1.79 -4.23 4.61
C HIS A 27 -1.82 -2.72 4.96
N ALA A 28 -1.65 -1.86 3.96
CA ALA A 28 -1.62 -0.42 4.15
C ALA A 28 -2.95 0.23 3.72
N GLY A 29 -3.88 0.34 4.65
CA GLY A 29 -5.03 1.24 4.56
C GLY A 29 -4.66 2.63 5.07
N TRP A 30 -5.57 3.62 4.99
CA TRP A 30 -5.26 5.00 5.40
C TRP A 30 -4.76 5.11 6.85
N ARG A 31 -5.33 4.34 7.80
CA ARG A 31 -4.89 4.34 9.20
C ARG A 31 -3.48 3.80 9.37
N GLY A 32 -3.17 2.69 8.70
CA GLY A 32 -1.82 2.10 8.70
C GLY A 32 -0.81 3.03 8.04
N THR A 33 -1.19 3.69 6.95
CA THR A 33 -0.36 4.67 6.26
C THR A 33 -0.04 5.86 7.16
N VAL A 34 -1.03 6.43 7.84
CA VAL A 34 -0.82 7.52 8.84
C VAL A 34 0.10 7.06 9.96
N ALA A 35 -0.01 5.81 10.39
CA ALA A 35 0.86 5.22 11.42
C ALA A 35 2.27 4.84 10.91
N GLY A 36 2.59 5.04 9.62
CA GLY A 36 3.90 4.73 9.07
C GLY A 36 4.21 3.24 8.89
N ILE A 37 3.17 2.38 8.76
CA ILE A 37 3.33 0.92 8.76
C ILE A 37 4.31 0.42 7.71
N THR A 38 4.35 1.06 6.54
CA THR A 38 5.21 0.63 5.42
C THR A 38 6.68 0.88 5.73
N GLY A 39 7.02 2.07 6.23
CA GLY A 39 8.38 2.38 6.70
C GLY A 39 8.80 1.50 7.87
N GLU A 40 7.88 1.22 8.79
CA GLU A 40 8.15 0.34 9.95
C GLU A 40 8.53 -1.08 9.52
N VAL A 41 7.88 -1.65 8.52
CA VAL A 41 8.23 -3.00 8.03
C VAL A 41 9.61 -3.00 7.37
N VAL A 42 9.96 -1.97 6.59
CA VAL A 42 11.31 -1.83 6.02
C VAL A 42 12.36 -1.75 7.14
N ARG A 43 12.10 -0.95 8.18
CA ARG A 43 12.98 -0.84 9.35
C ARG A 43 13.15 -2.20 10.04
N LYS A 44 12.07 -2.96 10.23
CA LYS A 44 12.12 -4.32 10.82
C LYS A 44 12.91 -5.30 9.97
N LEU A 45 12.77 -5.27 8.64
CA LEU A 45 13.57 -6.12 7.75
C LEU A 45 15.07 -5.82 7.89
N LYS A 46 15.43 -4.53 8.01
CA LYS A 46 16.82 -4.12 8.27
C LYS A 46 17.31 -4.57 9.64
N GLU A 47 16.55 -4.30 10.71
CA GLU A 47 16.99 -4.55 12.09
C GLU A 47 17.08 -6.04 12.43
N VAL A 48 16.10 -6.82 11.99
CA VAL A 48 15.98 -8.23 12.38
C VAL A 48 16.74 -9.16 11.43
N PHE A 49 16.73 -8.84 10.13
CA PHE A 49 17.30 -9.72 9.10
C PHE A 49 18.56 -9.15 8.43
N GLY A 50 18.99 -7.94 8.80
CA GLY A 50 20.17 -7.30 8.23
C GLY A 50 20.03 -6.87 6.77
N VAL A 51 18.81 -6.79 6.25
CA VAL A 51 18.55 -6.45 4.84
C VAL A 51 18.87 -4.97 4.60
N ASP A 52 19.70 -4.67 3.58
CA ASP A 52 19.86 -3.29 3.12
C ASP A 52 18.56 -2.82 2.42
N PRO A 53 17.88 -1.78 2.90
CA PRO A 53 16.66 -1.27 2.27
C PRO A 53 16.81 -0.97 0.78
N ARG A 54 17.98 -0.49 0.34
CA ARG A 54 18.28 -0.21 -1.08
C ARG A 54 18.21 -1.45 -1.96
N SER A 55 18.41 -2.62 -1.38
CA SER A 55 18.37 -3.88 -2.11
C SER A 55 16.97 -4.45 -2.27
N LEU A 56 16.00 -4.03 -1.43
CA LEU A 56 14.63 -4.54 -1.45
C LEU A 56 13.93 -4.27 -2.78
N SER A 57 13.25 -5.28 -3.32
CA SER A 57 12.25 -5.13 -4.37
C SER A 57 10.88 -4.99 -3.71
N CYS A 58 10.14 -3.95 -4.09
CA CYS A 58 8.81 -3.65 -3.55
C CYS A 58 7.77 -3.66 -4.67
N PHE A 59 6.64 -4.33 -4.41
CA PHE A 59 5.49 -4.33 -5.30
C PHE A 59 4.25 -3.89 -4.54
N ILE A 60 3.61 -2.83 -5.00
CA ILE A 60 2.30 -2.37 -4.52
C ILE A 60 1.25 -3.00 -5.44
N GLY A 61 0.47 -3.93 -4.91
CA GLY A 61 -0.55 -4.65 -5.66
C GLY A 61 -1.81 -3.83 -5.93
N PRO A 62 -2.82 -4.42 -6.61
CA PRO A 62 -4.07 -3.75 -6.93
C PRO A 62 -4.74 -3.16 -5.68
N SER A 63 -5.14 -1.91 -5.76
CA SER A 63 -5.73 -1.14 -4.65
C SER A 63 -6.68 -0.07 -5.18
N ILE A 64 -7.32 0.69 -4.31
CA ILE A 64 -8.07 1.86 -4.74
C ILE A 64 -7.11 2.99 -5.10
N HIS A 65 -7.33 3.64 -6.25
CA HIS A 65 -6.53 4.76 -6.73
C HIS A 65 -7.24 6.10 -6.52
N THR A 66 -6.53 7.19 -6.74
CA THR A 66 -7.02 8.57 -6.63
C THR A 66 -8.32 8.83 -7.42
N CYS A 67 -8.51 8.15 -8.54
CA CYS A 67 -9.73 8.26 -9.36
C CYS A 67 -11.02 7.89 -8.61
N CYS A 68 -10.91 7.13 -7.51
CA CYS A 68 -12.07 6.60 -6.77
C CYS A 68 -11.96 6.77 -5.26
N TYR A 69 -10.80 7.19 -4.73
CA TYR A 69 -10.60 7.26 -3.29
C TYR A 69 -10.82 8.67 -2.74
N THR A 70 -12.08 9.07 -2.71
CA THR A 70 -12.52 10.33 -2.11
C THR A 70 -12.67 10.17 -0.60
N VAL A 71 -12.12 11.10 0.17
CA VAL A 71 -12.12 11.16 1.63
C VAL A 71 -12.61 12.52 2.13
N GLY A 72 -13.15 12.55 3.33
CA GLY A 72 -13.54 13.78 4.00
C GLY A 72 -12.36 14.45 4.72
N ARG A 73 -12.64 15.62 5.31
CA ARG A 73 -11.64 16.42 6.03
C ARG A 73 -11.00 15.68 7.21
N ASP A 74 -11.75 14.83 7.88
CA ASP A 74 -11.27 14.03 9.03
C ASP A 74 -10.10 13.07 8.67
N VAL A 75 -10.06 12.60 7.44
CA VAL A 75 -8.95 11.81 6.89
C VAL A 75 -7.90 12.71 6.28
N MET A 76 -8.33 13.72 5.50
CA MET A 76 -7.45 14.67 4.81
C MET A 76 -6.45 15.33 5.77
N ASP A 77 -6.91 15.82 6.93
CA ASP A 77 -6.08 16.52 7.93
C ASP A 77 -4.92 15.66 8.49
N LYS A 78 -4.88 14.36 8.17
CA LYS A 78 -3.85 13.42 8.61
C LYS A 78 -2.77 13.14 7.56
N PHE A 79 -2.92 13.69 6.37
CA PHE A 79 -2.01 13.48 5.24
C PHE A 79 -1.33 14.79 4.83
N GLN A 80 -0.15 14.66 4.23
CA GLN A 80 0.52 15.79 3.59
C GLN A 80 -0.26 16.20 2.32
N THR A 81 -0.24 17.47 2.00
CA THR A 81 -0.97 18.04 0.86
C THR A 81 -0.59 17.44 -0.47
N ASP A 82 0.66 16.99 -0.63
CA ASP A 82 1.19 16.38 -1.86
C ASP A 82 0.49 15.07 -2.24
N HIS A 83 -0.21 14.44 -1.28
CA HIS A 83 -0.97 13.21 -1.51
C HIS A 83 -2.48 13.44 -1.67
N LEU A 84 -2.89 14.71 -1.79
CA LEU A 84 -4.29 15.10 -1.79
C LEU A 84 -4.61 16.03 -2.98
N THR A 85 -5.75 15.82 -3.60
CA THR A 85 -6.30 16.74 -4.61
C THR A 85 -7.75 17.02 -4.24
N GLU A 86 -8.11 18.29 -4.05
CA GLU A 86 -9.50 18.67 -3.80
C GLU A 86 -10.35 18.34 -5.02
N SER A 87 -11.41 17.55 -4.85
CA SER A 87 -12.33 17.14 -5.90
C SER A 87 -13.62 17.94 -5.87
N GLU A 88 -14.11 18.25 -4.66
CA GLU A 88 -15.29 19.07 -4.37
C GLU A 88 -15.08 19.79 -3.04
N PRO A 89 -15.88 20.79 -2.67
CA PRO A 89 -15.76 21.47 -1.38
C PRO A 89 -15.77 20.48 -0.21
N ASN A 90 -14.68 20.43 0.55
CA ASN A 90 -14.43 19.51 1.68
C ASN A 90 -14.32 18.00 1.32
N LEU A 91 -14.17 17.67 0.04
CA LEU A 91 -13.89 16.31 -0.42
C LEU A 91 -12.55 16.28 -1.17
N TYR A 92 -11.75 15.28 -0.88
CA TYR A 92 -10.37 15.15 -1.38
C TYR A 92 -10.13 13.77 -1.95
N ASN A 93 -9.50 13.71 -3.11
CA ASN A 93 -8.96 12.46 -3.62
C ASN A 93 -7.61 12.20 -2.96
N LEU A 94 -7.50 11.07 -2.25
CA LEU A 94 -6.30 10.66 -1.53
C LEU A 94 -5.49 9.66 -2.35
N ASP A 95 -4.20 9.96 -2.54
CA ASP A 95 -3.21 9.06 -3.14
C ASP A 95 -2.47 8.25 -2.08
N LEU A 96 -3.04 7.11 -1.69
CA LEU A 96 -2.38 6.18 -0.78
C LEU A 96 -1.12 5.56 -1.39
N ILE A 97 -1.07 5.39 -2.71
CA ILE A 97 0.08 4.81 -3.41
C ILE A 97 1.26 5.77 -3.28
N SER A 98 1.06 7.05 -3.59
CA SER A 98 2.08 8.08 -3.42
C SER A 98 2.56 8.16 -1.96
N ALA A 99 1.65 8.19 -0.99
CA ALA A 99 1.99 8.27 0.43
C ALA A 99 2.84 7.07 0.90
N ASN A 100 2.49 5.86 0.50
CA ASN A 100 3.27 4.67 0.86
C ASN A 100 4.58 4.55 0.08
N SER A 101 4.62 5.00 -1.18
CA SER A 101 5.86 5.08 -1.96
C SER A 101 6.86 6.06 -1.34
N ALA A 102 6.37 7.20 -0.81
CA ALA A 102 7.20 8.12 -0.05
C ALA A 102 7.79 7.45 1.20
N GLN A 103 6.99 6.73 1.99
CA GLN A 103 7.47 5.99 3.17
C GLN A 103 8.52 4.93 2.80
N LEU A 104 8.35 4.22 1.68
CA LEU A 104 9.37 3.26 1.19
C LEU A 104 10.68 3.97 0.89
N SER A 105 10.61 5.10 0.16
CA SER A 105 11.79 5.87 -0.22
C SER A 105 12.48 6.51 0.99
N GLU A 106 11.73 7.08 1.94
CA GLU A 106 12.23 7.62 3.19
C GLU A 106 12.90 6.55 4.07
N ALA A 107 12.40 5.32 4.02
CA ALA A 107 13.01 4.17 4.70
C ALA A 107 14.25 3.61 3.98
N GLY A 108 14.61 4.17 2.82
CA GLY A 108 15.83 3.85 2.06
C GLY A 108 15.63 2.89 0.89
N VAL A 109 14.40 2.53 0.53
CA VAL A 109 14.13 1.72 -0.67
C VAL A 109 14.40 2.56 -1.91
N ALA A 110 15.15 2.01 -2.87
CA ALA A 110 15.43 2.68 -4.13
C ALA A 110 14.16 2.81 -4.98
N THR A 111 13.86 4.02 -5.48
CA THR A 111 12.61 4.33 -6.18
C THR A 111 12.39 3.44 -7.40
N GLU A 112 13.44 3.11 -8.14
CA GLU A 112 13.40 2.22 -9.30
C GLU A 112 13.06 0.75 -8.96
N LYS A 113 13.09 0.40 -7.68
CA LYS A 113 12.70 -0.93 -7.17
C LYS A 113 11.27 -0.97 -6.63
N ILE A 114 10.54 0.13 -6.71
CA ILE A 114 9.14 0.21 -6.32
C ILE A 114 8.29 0.07 -7.59
N THR A 115 7.58 -1.02 -7.70
CA THR A 115 6.65 -1.29 -8.81
C THR A 115 5.22 -1.20 -8.31
N VAL A 116 4.34 -0.57 -9.09
CA VAL A 116 2.94 -0.35 -8.75
C VAL A 116 2.02 -0.99 -9.77
N ASP A 117 1.04 -1.76 -9.31
CA ASP A 117 -0.04 -2.27 -10.16
C ASP A 117 -0.99 -1.12 -10.56
N LYS A 118 -1.32 -1.03 -11.84
CA LYS A 118 -2.13 0.06 -12.38
C LYS A 118 -3.65 -0.15 -12.21
N ARG A 119 -4.07 -1.30 -11.71
CA ARG A 119 -5.50 -1.63 -11.57
C ARG A 119 -6.08 -1.00 -10.31
N CYS A 120 -7.08 -0.13 -10.49
CA CYS A 120 -7.91 0.35 -9.40
C CYS A 120 -8.97 -0.70 -9.06
N THR A 121 -9.05 -1.14 -7.80
CA THR A 121 -10.01 -2.15 -7.35
C THR A 121 -11.46 -1.69 -7.50
N HIS A 122 -11.71 -0.39 -7.40
CA HIS A 122 -13.06 0.17 -7.50
C HIS A 122 -13.57 0.23 -8.95
N CYS A 123 -12.79 0.76 -9.88
CA CYS A 123 -13.22 0.98 -11.26
C CYS A 123 -12.73 -0.09 -12.24
N SER A 124 -11.91 -1.06 -11.80
CA SER A 124 -11.44 -2.13 -12.66
C SER A 124 -12.53 -3.18 -12.88
N GLU A 125 -12.70 -3.60 -14.12
CA GLU A 125 -13.56 -4.74 -14.51
C GLU A 125 -12.91 -6.12 -14.22
N SER A 126 -11.76 -6.13 -13.55
CA SER A 126 -10.92 -7.32 -13.31
C SER A 126 -11.47 -8.32 -12.30
N GLY A 127 -12.70 -8.15 -11.81
CA GLY A 127 -13.30 -9.04 -10.80
C GLY A 127 -12.75 -8.86 -9.38
N LEU A 128 -11.91 -7.85 -9.14
CA LEU A 128 -11.37 -7.56 -7.82
C LEU A 128 -12.44 -7.04 -6.85
N HIS A 129 -12.35 -7.47 -5.61
CA HIS A 129 -13.23 -7.00 -4.54
C HIS A 129 -12.86 -5.57 -4.13
N SER A 130 -13.90 -4.73 -3.95
CA SER A 130 -13.77 -3.35 -3.48
C SER A 130 -14.80 -3.08 -2.39
N TYR A 131 -14.33 -2.64 -1.23
CA TYR A 131 -15.17 -2.21 -0.12
C TYR A 131 -15.90 -0.90 -0.47
N ARG A 132 -15.23 0.03 -1.14
CA ARG A 132 -15.82 1.28 -1.61
C ARG A 132 -17.01 1.06 -2.54
N ARG A 133 -16.96 0.00 -3.34
CA ARG A 133 -18.04 -0.36 -4.29
C ARG A 133 -19.19 -1.13 -3.65
N HIS A 134 -18.90 -2.06 -2.74
CA HIS A 134 -19.88 -3.02 -2.23
C HIS A 134 -20.15 -2.91 -0.72
N GLY A 135 -19.42 -2.06 0.02
CA GLY A 135 -19.54 -1.93 1.47
C GLY A 135 -19.31 -3.26 2.19
N ASP A 136 -20.14 -3.56 3.17
CA ASP A 136 -20.02 -4.76 4.00
C ASP A 136 -20.24 -6.08 3.24
N ARG A 137 -20.81 -6.01 2.03
CA ARG A 137 -20.98 -7.17 1.14
C ARG A 137 -19.74 -7.46 0.30
N ALA A 138 -18.70 -6.65 0.39
CA ALA A 138 -17.47 -6.88 -0.35
C ALA A 138 -16.76 -8.15 0.11
N GLY A 139 -16.38 -9.00 -0.84
CA GLY A 139 -15.41 -10.05 -0.60
C GLY A 139 -14.02 -9.47 -0.29
N ARG A 140 -13.03 -10.34 -0.25
CA ARG A 140 -11.63 -9.95 0.01
C ARG A 140 -10.73 -10.50 -1.09
N ASN A 141 -9.78 -9.69 -1.52
CA ASN A 141 -8.65 -10.10 -2.33
C ASN A 141 -7.61 -10.71 -1.39
N VAL A 142 -7.24 -11.96 -1.61
CA VAL A 142 -6.21 -12.62 -0.82
C VAL A 142 -4.86 -12.39 -1.48
N CYS A 143 -3.92 -11.87 -0.72
CA CYS A 143 -2.53 -11.67 -1.12
C CYS A 143 -1.65 -12.58 -0.26
N PHE A 144 -0.76 -13.31 -0.90
CA PHE A 144 0.17 -14.18 -0.18
C PHE A 144 1.57 -14.11 -0.77
N LEU A 145 2.56 -14.33 0.07
CA LEU A 145 3.97 -14.36 -0.26
C LEU A 145 4.62 -15.54 0.44
N ASN A 146 5.37 -16.36 -0.30
CA ASN A 146 5.97 -17.58 0.22
C ASN A 146 7.49 -17.56 0.05
N LEU A 147 8.19 -17.91 1.14
CA LEU A 147 9.56 -18.35 1.08
C LEU A 147 9.58 -19.85 0.75
N LYS A 148 10.29 -20.21 -0.33
CA LYS A 148 10.56 -21.60 -0.66
C LYS A 148 11.55 -22.23 0.31
#